data_725f8b7a11151bb021c05be210aa070d
#
_entry.id   725f8b7a11151bb021c05be210aa070d
#
_cell.length_a   1.000
_cell.length_b   1.000
_cell.length_c   1.000
_cell.angle_alpha   90.00
_cell.angle_beta   90.00
_cell.angle_gamma   90.00
#
_symmetry.space_group_name_H-M   'P 1'
#
loop_
_entity.id
_entity.type
_entity.pdbx_description
1 polymer ?
#
loop_
_entity_poly.entity_id
_entity_poly.type
_entity_poly.pdbx_seq_one_letter_code
_entity_poly.pdbx_strand_id
1 'polypeptide(L)'
;MLNNAFFNSFIGVYRPYTKLTQPILDKHDIHTGQWLVLRDIANFQPTTLAKISNRRSIEKPTTRKIVKVLLDNKWISTEQGSDKREKLLRLTTEGQALFETINKEISVIQKDII
;
A
#
# COMPACT_ATOMS: atom_id res chain seq x y z
N MET A 1 2.37 -26.29 8.88
CA MET A 1 2.53 -25.79 7.51
C MET A 1 1.23 -25.92 6.75
N LEU A 2 0.84 -24.89 6.04
CA LEU A 2 -0.34 -24.97 5.19
C LEU A 2 -0.11 -25.99 4.10
N ASN A 3 -1.10 -26.85 3.87
CA ASN A 3 -0.98 -27.81 2.79
C ASN A 3 -1.19 -27.12 1.44
N ASN A 4 -0.70 -27.73 0.39
CA ASN A 4 -0.76 -27.14 -0.94
C ASN A 4 -2.20 -26.94 -1.43
N ALA A 5 -3.12 -27.82 -1.06
CA ALA A 5 -4.50 -27.70 -1.47
C ALA A 5 -5.16 -26.45 -0.90
N PHE A 6 -4.94 -26.16 0.38
CA PHE A 6 -5.45 -24.95 1.00
C PHE A 6 -4.86 -23.70 0.34
N PHE A 7 -3.55 -23.71 0.15
CA PHE A 7 -2.85 -22.57 -0.45
C PHE A 7 -3.32 -22.31 -1.88
N ASN A 8 -3.46 -23.36 -2.68
CA ASN A 8 -3.92 -23.25 -4.05
C ASN A 8 -5.35 -22.75 -4.12
N SER A 9 -6.21 -23.18 -3.23
CA SER A 9 -7.59 -22.72 -3.14
C SER A 9 -7.64 -21.23 -2.82
N PHE A 10 -6.81 -20.78 -1.88
CA PHE A 10 -6.72 -19.38 -1.51
C PHE A 10 -6.25 -18.53 -2.68
N ILE A 11 -5.20 -18.96 -3.38
CA ILE A 11 -4.68 -18.25 -4.54
C ILE A 11 -5.72 -18.20 -5.66
N GLY A 12 -6.44 -19.28 -5.89
CA GLY A 12 -7.48 -19.34 -6.90
C GLY A 12 -8.59 -18.33 -6.66
N VAL A 13 -8.98 -18.13 -5.40
CA VAL A 13 -9.97 -17.11 -5.06
C VAL A 13 -9.40 -15.71 -5.19
N TYR A 14 -8.13 -15.52 -4.84
CA TYR A 14 -7.48 -14.21 -4.82
C TYR A 14 -7.15 -13.68 -6.22
N ARG A 15 -6.76 -14.57 -7.14
CA ARG A 15 -6.34 -14.18 -8.49
C ARG A 15 -7.35 -13.32 -9.26
N PRO A 16 -8.66 -13.65 -9.28
CA PRO A 16 -9.63 -12.81 -9.99
C PRO A 16 -9.67 -11.39 -9.43
N TYR A 17 -9.60 -11.25 -8.12
CA TYR A 17 -9.59 -9.93 -7.49
C TYR A 17 -8.34 -9.14 -7.90
N THR A 18 -7.17 -9.75 -7.81
CA THR A 18 -5.92 -9.11 -8.20
C THR A 18 -5.93 -8.72 -9.68
N LYS A 19 -6.46 -9.61 -10.54
CA LYS A 19 -6.57 -9.34 -11.96
C LYS A 19 -7.46 -8.15 -12.27
N LEU A 20 -8.53 -7.96 -11.49
CA LEU A 20 -9.45 -6.85 -11.69
C LEU A 20 -8.90 -5.54 -11.13
N THR A 21 -8.09 -5.59 -10.09
CA THR A 21 -7.51 -4.39 -9.48
C THR A 21 -6.26 -3.89 -10.20
N GLN A 22 -5.52 -4.79 -10.87
CA GLN A 22 -4.27 -4.42 -11.52
C GLN A 22 -4.45 -3.31 -12.58
N PRO A 23 -5.49 -3.36 -13.45
CA PRO A 23 -5.69 -2.27 -14.41
C PRO A 23 -5.92 -0.91 -13.74
N ILE A 24 -6.55 -0.89 -12.56
CA ILE A 24 -6.74 0.34 -11.81
C ILE A 24 -5.40 0.93 -11.40
N LEU A 25 -4.53 0.08 -10.84
CA LEU A 25 -3.21 0.52 -10.42
C LEU A 25 -2.36 0.96 -11.61
N ASP A 26 -2.44 0.22 -12.71
CA ASP A 26 -1.71 0.57 -13.93
C ASP A 26 -2.15 1.93 -14.49
N LYS A 27 -3.46 2.20 -14.44
CA LYS A 27 -4.00 3.48 -14.90
C LYS A 27 -3.42 4.66 -14.12
N HIS A 28 -3.17 4.45 -12.83
CA HIS A 28 -2.64 5.49 -11.96
C HIS A 28 -1.11 5.44 -11.84
N ASP A 29 -0.47 4.55 -12.62
CA ASP A 29 1.00 4.41 -12.65
C ASP A 29 1.57 4.13 -11.26
N ILE A 30 0.93 3.21 -10.54
CA ILE A 30 1.38 2.78 -9.23
C ILE A 30 1.43 1.26 -9.17
N HIS A 31 2.54 0.71 -8.68
CA HIS A 31 2.71 -0.73 -8.53
C HIS A 31 2.02 -1.24 -7.27
N THR A 32 1.67 -2.53 -7.25
CA THR A 32 0.96 -3.15 -6.14
C THR A 32 1.65 -2.91 -4.80
N GLY A 33 2.98 -3.11 -4.74
CA GLY A 33 3.73 -2.89 -3.50
C GLY A 33 3.65 -1.45 -3.02
N GLN A 34 3.72 -0.50 -3.96
CA GLN A 34 3.60 0.92 -3.65
C GLN A 34 2.21 1.26 -3.14
N TRP A 35 1.19 0.71 -3.78
CA TRP A 35 -0.20 0.91 -3.35
C TRP A 35 -0.44 0.38 -1.93
N LEU A 36 0.06 -0.81 -1.63
CA LEU A 36 -0.12 -1.40 -0.31
C LEU A 36 0.55 -0.57 0.79
N VAL A 37 1.73 -0.01 0.52
CA VAL A 37 2.41 0.87 1.48
C VAL A 37 1.68 2.21 1.59
N LEU A 38 1.24 2.79 0.47
CA LEU A 38 0.47 4.03 0.49
C LEU A 38 -0.80 3.88 1.33
N ARG A 39 -1.50 2.77 1.15
CA ARG A 39 -2.71 2.45 1.91
C ARG A 39 -2.40 2.27 3.40
N ASP A 40 -1.28 1.63 3.72
CA ASP A 40 -0.85 1.47 5.11
C ASP A 40 -0.63 2.85 5.75
N ILE A 41 0.05 3.74 5.05
CA ILE A 41 0.27 5.10 5.57
C ILE A 41 -1.06 5.84 5.72
N ALA A 42 -1.95 5.72 4.74
CA ALA A 42 -3.26 6.38 4.81
C ALA A 42 -4.04 5.96 6.05
N ASN A 43 -3.96 4.67 6.41
CA ASN A 43 -4.73 4.13 7.53
C ASN A 43 -4.09 4.37 8.89
N PHE A 44 -2.77 4.59 8.94
CA PHE A 44 -2.05 4.64 10.21
C PHE A 44 -1.24 5.93 10.39
N GLN A 45 -1.38 6.90 9.51
CA GLN A 45 -0.60 8.14 9.58
C GLN A 45 -0.87 8.93 10.88
N PRO A 46 0.17 9.54 11.49
CA PRO A 46 1.56 9.44 11.06
C PRO A 46 2.17 8.09 11.46
N THR A 47 3.06 7.57 10.63
CA THR A 47 3.69 6.30 10.90
C THR A 47 5.18 6.36 10.53
N THR A 48 5.91 5.28 10.74
CA THR A 48 7.34 5.22 10.46
C THR A 48 7.64 4.05 9.55
N LEU A 49 8.81 4.09 8.93
CA LEU A 49 9.29 2.99 8.08
C LEU A 49 9.31 1.66 8.84
N ALA A 50 9.78 1.68 10.08
CA ALA A 50 9.84 0.48 10.91
C ALA A 50 8.45 -0.10 11.18
N LYS A 51 7.47 0.76 11.50
CA LYS A 51 6.11 0.31 11.75
C LYS A 51 5.46 -0.27 10.50
N ILE A 52 5.70 0.35 9.33
CA ILE A 52 5.20 -0.18 8.06
C ILE A 52 5.78 -1.56 7.81
N SER A 53 7.10 -1.71 7.97
CA SER A 53 7.78 -2.99 7.76
C SER A 53 7.20 -4.08 8.65
N ASN A 54 6.94 -3.76 9.92
CA ASN A 54 6.36 -4.72 10.86
C ASN A 54 4.94 -5.11 10.47
N ARG A 55 4.09 -4.12 10.17
CA ARG A 55 2.69 -4.40 9.82
C ARG A 55 2.56 -5.20 8.52
N ARG A 56 3.40 -4.86 7.53
CA ARG A 56 3.33 -5.50 6.20
C ARG A 56 4.22 -6.73 6.10
N SER A 57 5.00 -7.04 7.13
CA SER A 57 5.96 -8.14 7.13
C SER A 57 6.92 -8.04 5.94
N ILE A 58 7.43 -6.85 5.71
CA ILE A 58 8.37 -6.55 4.62
C ILE A 58 9.71 -6.16 5.26
N GLU A 59 10.80 -6.57 4.64
CA GLU A 59 12.13 -6.19 5.11
C GLU A 59 12.34 -4.68 4.94
N LYS A 60 13.05 -4.07 5.89
CA LYS A 60 13.28 -2.62 5.89
C LYS A 60 13.88 -2.08 4.60
N PRO A 61 14.87 -2.73 3.97
CA PRO A 61 15.41 -2.22 2.71
C PRO A 61 14.36 -2.13 1.60
N THR A 62 13.48 -3.11 1.52
CA THR A 62 12.39 -3.11 0.54
C THR A 62 11.41 -1.99 0.83
N THR A 63 11.02 -1.83 2.09
CA THR A 63 10.12 -0.74 2.50
C THR A 63 10.75 0.62 2.18
N ARG A 64 12.06 0.75 2.43
CA ARG A 64 12.77 2.01 2.15
C ARG A 64 12.71 2.37 0.67
N LYS A 65 12.90 1.39 -0.22
CA LYS A 65 12.82 1.63 -1.66
C LYS A 65 11.43 2.09 -2.06
N ILE A 66 10.41 1.45 -1.52
CA ILE A 66 9.02 1.81 -1.81
C ILE A 66 8.72 3.22 -1.30
N VAL A 67 9.09 3.52 -0.06
CA VAL A 67 8.87 4.84 0.53
C VAL A 67 9.57 5.92 -0.30
N LYS A 68 10.78 5.63 -0.80
CA LYS A 68 11.50 6.58 -1.65
C LYS A 68 10.71 6.92 -2.90
N VAL A 69 10.12 5.91 -3.55
CA VAL A 69 9.29 6.15 -4.75
C VAL A 69 8.09 7.02 -4.40
N LEU A 70 7.43 6.75 -3.28
CA LEU A 70 6.27 7.53 -2.85
C LEU A 70 6.65 8.98 -2.55
N LEU A 71 7.83 9.20 -1.95
CA LEU A 71 8.36 10.54 -1.70
C LEU A 71 8.70 11.25 -3.02
N ASP A 72 9.36 10.56 -3.94
CA ASP A 72 9.74 11.12 -5.23
C ASP A 72 8.51 11.55 -6.03
N ASN A 73 7.42 10.81 -5.91
CA ASN A 73 6.15 11.14 -6.57
C ASN A 73 5.33 12.17 -5.79
N LYS A 74 5.82 12.61 -4.64
CA LYS A 74 5.15 13.61 -3.79
C LYS A 74 3.80 13.15 -3.27
N TRP A 75 3.62 11.85 -3.12
CA TRP A 75 2.40 11.28 -2.56
C TRP A 75 2.46 11.19 -1.03
N ILE A 76 3.66 11.21 -0.48
CA ILE A 76 3.85 11.25 0.97
C ILE A 76 4.89 12.31 1.32
N SER A 77 4.89 12.73 2.57
CA SER A 77 5.86 13.67 3.11
C SER A 77 6.42 13.13 4.42
N THR A 78 7.56 13.70 4.82
CA THR A 78 8.18 13.34 6.09
C THR A 78 8.14 14.53 7.03
N GLU A 79 8.03 14.26 8.32
CA GLU A 79 8.18 15.27 9.34
C GLU A 79 8.99 14.70 10.49
N GLN A 80 9.57 15.56 11.31
CA GLN A 80 10.37 15.16 12.46
C GLN A 80 9.46 14.59 13.53
N GLY A 81 9.82 13.40 14.06
CA GLY A 81 9.15 12.82 15.19
C GLY A 81 9.67 13.40 16.50
N SER A 82 9.17 12.88 17.62
CA SER A 82 9.62 13.29 18.95
C SER A 82 11.07 12.92 19.22
N ASP A 83 11.56 11.85 18.59
CA ASP A 83 12.96 11.43 18.61
C ASP A 83 13.63 11.93 17.34
N LYS A 84 14.84 12.50 17.47
CA LYS A 84 15.61 13.01 16.33
C LYS A 84 15.84 11.98 15.23
N ARG A 85 15.84 10.71 15.57
CA ARG A 85 16.03 9.60 14.61
C ARG A 85 14.74 9.18 13.93
N GLU A 86 13.59 9.64 14.44
CA GLU A 86 12.30 9.23 13.93
C GLU A 86 11.82 10.18 12.87
N LYS A 87 11.46 9.62 11.71
CA LYS A 87 10.79 10.39 10.66
C LYS A 87 9.39 9.86 10.51
N LEU A 88 8.43 10.75 10.68
CA LEU A 88 7.01 10.42 10.54
C LEU A 88 6.59 10.61 9.09
N LEU A 89 5.82 9.67 8.59
CA LEU A 89 5.32 9.65 7.22
C LEU A 89 3.83 9.96 7.22
N ARG A 90 3.42 10.84 6.31
CA ARG A 90 2.02 11.20 6.10
C ARG A 90 1.75 11.30 4.62
N LEU A 91 0.49 11.16 4.23
CA LEU A 91 0.08 11.47 2.87
C LEU A 91 0.12 12.98 2.65
N THR A 92 0.52 13.36 1.44
CA THR A 92 0.33 14.74 0.97
C THR A 92 -1.11 14.90 0.51
N THR A 93 -1.50 16.11 0.13
CA THR A 93 -2.81 16.35 -0.48
C THR A 93 -2.97 15.50 -1.74
N GLU A 94 -1.91 15.45 -2.58
CA GLU A 94 -1.92 14.63 -3.80
C GLU A 94 -2.02 13.13 -3.48
N GLY A 95 -1.29 12.68 -2.46
CA GLY A 95 -1.34 11.29 -2.03
C GLY A 95 -2.69 10.89 -1.49
N GLN A 96 -3.33 11.78 -0.73
CA GLN A 96 -4.66 11.54 -0.19
C GLN A 96 -5.68 11.43 -1.33
N ALA A 97 -5.60 12.33 -2.31
CA ALA A 97 -6.50 12.29 -3.46
C ALA A 97 -6.32 11.00 -4.26
N LEU A 98 -5.07 10.59 -4.49
CA LEU A 98 -4.77 9.34 -5.20
C LEU A 98 -5.32 8.14 -4.43
N PHE A 99 -5.08 8.10 -3.13
CA PHE A 99 -5.57 7.00 -2.29
C PHE A 99 -7.09 6.89 -2.37
N GLU A 100 -7.79 8.00 -2.20
CA GLU A 100 -9.25 8.00 -2.22
C GLU A 100 -9.80 7.56 -3.57
N THR A 101 -9.20 8.03 -4.67
CA THR A 101 -9.63 7.67 -6.01
C THR A 101 -9.47 6.17 -6.26
N ILE A 102 -8.29 5.62 -5.96
CA ILE A 102 -8.02 4.19 -6.17
C ILE A 102 -8.89 3.35 -5.25
N ASN A 103 -8.98 3.73 -3.98
CA ASN A 103 -9.76 3.00 -3.00
C ASN A 103 -11.23 2.91 -3.40
N LYS A 104 -11.78 4.00 -3.93
CA LYS A 104 -13.15 4.04 -4.41
C LYS A 104 -13.36 3.11 -5.60
N GLU A 105 -12.43 3.13 -6.56
CA GLU A 105 -12.52 2.26 -7.74
C GLU A 105 -12.44 0.78 -7.35
N ILE A 106 -11.57 0.45 -6.41
CA ILE A 106 -11.44 -0.92 -5.91
C ILE A 106 -12.72 -1.34 -5.16
N SER A 107 -13.30 -0.44 -4.39
CA SER A 107 -14.53 -0.73 -3.65
C SER A 107 -15.70 -1.09 -4.58
N VAL A 108 -15.78 -0.43 -5.73
CA VAL A 108 -16.79 -0.75 -6.74
C VAL A 108 -16.61 -2.18 -7.25
N ILE A 109 -15.37 -2.58 -7.54
CA ILE A 109 -15.07 -3.94 -7.99
C ILE A 109 -15.43 -4.97 -6.92
N GLN A 110 -15.13 -4.69 -5.66
CA GLN A 110 -15.45 -5.59 -4.56
C GLN A 110 -16.98 -5.83 -4.45
N LYS A 111 -17.76 -4.79 -4.64
CA LYS A 111 -19.23 -4.92 -4.62
C LYS A 111 -19.72 -5.82 -5.74
N ASP A 112 -19.12 -5.72 -6.92
CA ASP A 112 -19.53 -6.53 -8.07
C ASP A 112 -19.17 -8.00 -7.90
N ILE A 113 -18.12 -8.30 -7.12
CA ILE A 113 -17.68 -9.66 -6.86
C ILE A 113 -18.54 -10.34 -5.77
N ILE A 114 -18.99 -9.58 -4.80
CA ILE A 114 -19.81 -10.08 -3.71
C ILE A 114 -21.26 -10.12 -4.10
#